data_dd98bc6f0832bd325ece8eaf9e83a9b2
#
_entry.id   dd98bc6f0832bd325ece8eaf9e83a9b2
#
_cell.length_a   1.000
_cell.length_b   1.000
_cell.length_c   1.000
_cell.angle_alpha   90.00
_cell.angle_beta   90.00
_cell.angle_gamma   90.00
#
_symmetry.space_group_name_H-M   'P 1'
#
loop_
_entity.id
_entity.type
_entity.pdbx_description
1 polymer ?
#
loop_
_entity_poly.entity_id
_entity_poly.type
_entity_poly.pdbx_seq_one_letter_code
_entity_poly.pdbx_strand_id
1 'polypeptide(L)'
;MTSRLVASLFVILAWAPATGQEVRVPSSAGEIRLSYAPVVKRVAPAVVNVYAARVVESRLPMFDDPIFRRFFGGGSPREQVQRSLGSGVIVDPAGLVVTNFHVIENADQIKVSLADKREFEADIVLKDQHSDLAVLRLKDTRERFAAIDLGDSDALAVGDIVLALGNPFGVGQTVTHGIVSAVARTQIGITDYQFFIQTDAAINPGNSGGALVDLGGRLVGINTAIFSRSGGSQGIGFAIPANMVRGVIASAQGGSAVVRRPWLGAKLQAITPEIAESLSLKRPVGALVSGVAARSPAARAGMRTGDLVVSVDGQEVDDVNAFDYRFATRPLGGTAQVDVLRSGKTVKLTIPLQTAPDTGRDELVLTGRSPLQGAKVANISPAVADELHLDSDTEGVVVTDLADGGTAANVGFQKGDIIMTVNSQKIARTSDLEKATRESVRIWRITLVRGGQQINVTLGG
;
A
#
# COMPACT_ATOMS: atom_id res chain seq x y z
N MET A 1 20.52 18.96 77.35
CA MET A 1 20.54 17.75 76.47
C MET A 1 19.14 17.72 75.79
N THR A 2 19.04 18.27 74.59
CA THR A 2 17.79 18.39 73.80
C THR A 2 17.89 17.45 72.61
N SER A 3 17.11 16.36 72.69
CA SER A 3 16.97 15.37 71.59
C SER A 3 16.03 15.93 70.54
N ARG A 4 16.49 16.08 69.27
CA ARG A 4 15.67 16.42 68.11
C ARG A 4 15.21 15.13 67.41
N LEU A 5 13.89 14.88 67.48
CA LEU A 5 13.28 13.85 66.61
C LEU A 5 13.14 14.37 65.20
N VAL A 6 13.76 13.70 64.25
CA VAL A 6 13.54 13.90 62.80
C VAL A 6 12.42 12.94 62.36
N ALA A 7 11.28 13.51 62.03
CA ALA A 7 10.18 12.74 61.42
C ALA A 7 10.38 12.67 59.91
N SER A 8 10.69 11.48 59.38
CA SER A 8 10.76 11.21 57.94
C SER A 8 9.36 10.98 57.38
N LEU A 9 8.93 11.90 56.53
CA LEU A 9 7.69 11.82 55.81
C LEU A 9 7.84 10.90 54.57
N PHE A 10 7.32 9.66 54.66
CA PHE A 10 7.23 8.76 53.51
C PHE A 10 6.04 9.18 52.65
N VAL A 11 6.31 9.75 51.47
CA VAL A 11 5.27 9.97 50.46
C VAL A 11 5.05 8.67 49.70
N ILE A 12 3.95 7.99 50.00
CA ILE A 12 3.48 6.82 49.22
C ILE A 12 2.83 7.37 47.94
N LEU A 13 3.52 7.30 46.81
CA LEU A 13 2.91 7.48 45.48
C LEU A 13 2.00 6.26 45.22
N ALA A 14 0.69 6.47 45.37
CA ALA A 14 -0.27 5.49 44.93
C ALA A 14 -0.32 5.48 43.39
N TRP A 15 0.17 4.44 42.77
CA TRP A 15 -0.08 4.14 41.38
C TRP A 15 -1.58 3.82 41.22
N ALA A 16 -2.33 4.80 40.66
CA ALA A 16 -3.68 4.52 40.17
C ALA A 16 -3.54 3.70 38.88
N PRO A 17 -4.15 2.50 38.77
CA PRO A 17 -4.21 1.80 37.50
C PRO A 17 -4.96 2.68 36.51
N ALA A 18 -4.39 2.86 35.30
CA ALA A 18 -5.09 3.47 34.18
C ALA A 18 -6.32 2.58 33.89
N THR A 19 -7.50 3.01 34.34
CA THR A 19 -8.75 2.36 33.98
C THR A 19 -8.94 2.60 32.49
N GLY A 20 -8.74 1.56 31.68
CA GLY A 20 -9.19 1.54 30.29
C GLY A 20 -10.65 1.94 30.28
N GLN A 21 -11.01 2.83 29.36
CA GLN A 21 -12.39 3.28 29.20
C GLN A 21 -13.24 2.07 28.84
N GLU A 22 -14.04 1.57 29.79
CA GLU A 22 -14.98 0.48 29.53
C GLU A 22 -15.96 0.90 28.46
N VAL A 23 -15.94 0.23 27.33
CA VAL A 23 -16.91 0.40 26.25
C VAL A 23 -18.27 -0.06 26.80
N ARG A 24 -19.21 0.87 26.99
CA ARG A 24 -20.55 0.58 27.53
C ARG A 24 -21.57 0.57 26.39
N VAL A 25 -22.42 -0.44 26.39
CA VAL A 25 -23.62 -0.47 25.56
C VAL A 25 -24.60 0.61 26.08
N PRO A 26 -25.27 1.41 25.19
CA PRO A 26 -26.29 2.36 25.62
C PRO A 26 -27.33 1.69 26.51
N SER A 27 -27.50 2.19 27.72
CA SER A 27 -28.39 1.60 28.73
C SER A 27 -29.76 2.28 28.79
N SER A 28 -29.95 3.36 28.00
CA SER A 28 -31.21 4.11 28.01
C SER A 28 -31.52 4.74 26.63
N ALA A 29 -32.82 5.00 26.39
CA ALA A 29 -33.26 5.75 25.21
C ALA A 29 -32.69 7.19 25.16
N GLY A 30 -32.22 7.75 26.30
CA GLY A 30 -31.54 9.06 26.37
C GLY A 30 -30.14 9.03 25.76
N GLU A 31 -29.40 7.95 25.96
CA GLU A 31 -28.05 7.76 25.37
C GLU A 31 -28.12 7.56 23.84
N ILE A 32 -29.21 6.98 23.33
CA ILE A 32 -29.45 6.81 21.89
C ILE A 32 -29.77 8.17 21.18
N ARG A 33 -30.18 9.19 21.96
CA ARG A 33 -30.45 10.54 21.42
C ARG A 33 -29.18 11.37 21.16
N LEU A 34 -27.99 10.86 21.47
CA LEU A 34 -26.74 11.55 21.20
C LEU A 34 -26.51 11.58 19.67
N SER A 35 -26.09 12.74 19.18
CA SER A 35 -25.83 12.96 17.76
C SER A 35 -24.35 12.83 17.44
N TYR A 36 -24.00 12.28 16.27
CA TYR A 36 -22.63 12.27 15.75
C TYR A 36 -22.19 13.64 15.19
N ALA A 37 -23.08 14.63 15.13
CA ALA A 37 -22.82 15.95 14.57
C ALA A 37 -21.57 16.65 15.15
N PRO A 38 -21.24 16.57 16.45
CA PRO A 38 -20.00 17.15 16.97
C PRO A 38 -18.72 16.52 16.39
N VAL A 39 -18.72 15.20 16.17
CA VAL A 39 -17.61 14.48 15.54
C VAL A 39 -17.48 14.94 14.10
N VAL A 40 -18.58 14.90 13.34
CA VAL A 40 -18.61 15.33 11.94
C VAL A 40 -18.13 16.77 11.78
N LYS A 41 -18.64 17.73 12.59
CA LYS A 41 -18.23 19.12 12.54
C LYS A 41 -16.72 19.32 12.73
N ARG A 42 -16.09 18.47 13.54
CA ARG A 42 -14.65 18.53 13.80
C ARG A 42 -13.83 17.98 12.64
N VAL A 43 -14.24 16.85 12.05
CA VAL A 43 -13.43 16.12 11.05
C VAL A 43 -13.74 16.53 9.60
N ALA A 44 -14.96 16.96 9.31
CA ALA A 44 -15.41 17.32 7.98
C ALA A 44 -14.52 18.37 7.27
N PRO A 45 -13.97 19.40 7.92
CA PRO A 45 -13.09 20.37 7.25
C PRO A 45 -11.79 19.75 6.70
N ALA A 46 -11.36 18.60 7.20
CA ALA A 46 -10.16 17.93 6.74
C ALA A 46 -10.44 16.89 5.65
N VAL A 47 -11.71 16.59 5.34
CA VAL A 47 -12.09 15.69 4.24
C VAL A 47 -12.32 16.52 2.98
N VAL A 48 -11.61 16.19 1.91
CA VAL A 48 -11.53 16.98 0.69
C VAL A 48 -11.95 16.15 -0.54
N ASN A 49 -12.23 16.84 -1.65
CA ASN A 49 -12.37 16.21 -2.96
C ASN A 49 -11.05 16.16 -3.68
N VAL A 50 -10.78 15.07 -4.35
CA VAL A 50 -9.64 14.90 -5.25
C VAL A 50 -10.15 14.72 -6.66
N TYR A 51 -9.81 15.68 -7.52
CA TYR A 51 -10.07 15.65 -8.96
C TYR A 51 -8.78 15.31 -9.67
N ALA A 52 -8.78 14.20 -10.35
CA ALA A 52 -7.66 13.76 -11.16
C ALA A 52 -8.05 13.84 -12.64
N ALA A 53 -7.27 14.53 -13.45
CA ALA A 53 -7.51 14.70 -14.87
C ALA A 53 -6.37 14.10 -15.69
N ARG A 54 -6.72 13.36 -16.74
CA ARG A 54 -5.79 12.86 -17.76
C ARG A 54 -6.17 13.43 -19.11
N VAL A 55 -5.19 14.00 -19.79
CA VAL A 55 -5.35 14.47 -21.18
C VAL A 55 -4.99 13.30 -22.11
N VAL A 56 -6.00 12.73 -22.76
CA VAL A 56 -5.80 11.66 -23.75
C VAL A 56 -5.93 12.28 -25.15
N GLU A 57 -4.83 12.28 -25.92
CA GLU A 57 -4.87 12.59 -27.34
C GLU A 57 -5.60 11.43 -28.07
N SER A 58 -6.85 11.63 -28.39
CA SER A 58 -7.59 10.67 -29.21
C SER A 58 -7.21 10.86 -30.69
N ARG A 59 -6.29 10.05 -31.19
CA ARG A 59 -6.05 9.88 -32.62
C ARG A 59 -7.04 8.84 -33.14
N LEU A 60 -8.08 9.28 -33.80
CA LEU A 60 -8.94 8.36 -34.55
C LEU A 60 -8.18 7.91 -35.80
N PRO A 61 -7.91 6.60 -36.01
CA PRO A 61 -7.14 6.10 -37.16
C PRO A 61 -7.71 6.53 -38.52
N MET A 62 -9.00 6.87 -38.58
CA MET A 62 -9.70 7.31 -39.78
C MET A 62 -9.25 8.70 -40.27
N PHE A 63 -8.62 9.53 -39.43
CA PHE A 63 -8.10 10.84 -39.81
C PHE A 63 -6.65 10.80 -40.31
N ASP A 64 -5.97 9.67 -40.24
CA ASP A 64 -4.62 9.48 -40.79
C ASP A 64 -4.62 9.16 -42.30
N ASP A 65 -5.79 8.87 -42.88
CA ASP A 65 -5.93 8.66 -44.31
C ASP A 65 -5.71 9.99 -45.07
N PRO A 66 -4.70 10.09 -45.98
CA PRO A 66 -4.43 11.29 -46.75
C PRO A 66 -5.62 11.75 -47.61
N ILE A 67 -6.52 10.84 -48.02
CA ILE A 67 -7.68 11.13 -48.82
C ILE A 67 -8.75 11.79 -47.93
N PHE A 68 -8.95 11.30 -46.69
CA PHE A 68 -9.92 11.85 -45.78
C PHE A 68 -9.54 13.29 -45.35
N ARG A 69 -8.25 13.57 -45.10
CA ARG A 69 -7.78 14.93 -44.79
C ARG A 69 -8.06 15.94 -45.90
N ARG A 70 -8.00 15.51 -47.15
CA ARG A 70 -8.16 16.38 -48.31
C ARG A 70 -9.63 16.78 -48.58
N PHE A 71 -10.58 15.95 -48.17
CA PHE A 71 -12.02 16.16 -48.38
C PHE A 71 -12.76 16.75 -47.18
N PHE A 72 -12.33 16.46 -45.96
CA PHE A 72 -13.08 16.82 -44.73
C PHE A 72 -12.34 17.82 -43.82
N GLY A 73 -11.20 18.31 -44.22
CA GLY A 73 -10.37 19.21 -43.40
C GLY A 73 -9.76 18.46 -42.22
N GLY A 74 -8.48 18.68 -41.93
CA GLY A 74 -7.81 18.08 -40.79
C GLY A 74 -8.50 18.51 -39.49
N GLY A 75 -9.29 17.63 -38.90
CA GLY A 75 -9.81 17.85 -37.57
C GLY A 75 -8.66 17.91 -36.58
N SER A 76 -8.60 18.97 -35.78
CA SER A 76 -7.64 19.04 -34.68
C SER A 76 -7.87 17.83 -33.75
N PRO A 77 -6.79 17.22 -33.22
CA PRO A 77 -6.94 16.17 -32.21
C PRO A 77 -7.88 16.67 -31.12
N ARG A 78 -8.96 15.96 -30.87
CA ARG A 78 -9.84 16.29 -29.76
C ARG A 78 -9.15 15.76 -28.49
N GLU A 79 -8.64 16.65 -27.68
CA GLU A 79 -8.22 16.33 -26.32
C GLU A 79 -9.45 15.84 -25.55
N GLN A 80 -9.45 14.56 -25.21
CA GLN A 80 -10.47 13.97 -24.37
C GLN A 80 -9.94 13.96 -22.94
N VAL A 81 -10.47 14.84 -22.08
CA VAL A 81 -10.10 14.88 -20.67
C VAL A 81 -10.89 13.81 -19.92
N GLN A 82 -10.22 12.74 -19.54
CA GLN A 82 -10.75 11.76 -18.60
C GLN A 82 -10.60 12.31 -17.19
N ARG A 83 -11.69 12.32 -16.42
CA ARG A 83 -11.69 12.82 -15.04
C ARG A 83 -12.03 11.67 -14.11
N SER A 84 -11.22 11.48 -13.08
CA SER A 84 -11.51 10.66 -11.91
C SER A 84 -11.90 11.57 -10.76
N LEU A 85 -12.83 11.12 -9.95
CA LEU A 85 -13.29 11.82 -8.76
C LEU A 85 -13.23 10.89 -7.56
N GLY A 86 -12.56 11.34 -6.52
CA GLY A 86 -12.48 10.67 -5.23
C GLY A 86 -12.45 11.67 -4.09
N SER A 87 -12.19 11.16 -2.92
CA SER A 87 -12.00 11.92 -1.70
C SER A 87 -10.54 11.90 -1.26
N GLY A 88 -10.18 12.75 -0.32
CA GLY A 88 -8.89 12.77 0.36
C GLY A 88 -9.04 13.21 1.81
N VAL A 89 -8.01 13.00 2.60
CA VAL A 89 -7.96 13.39 4.01
C VAL A 89 -6.70 14.22 4.25
N ILE A 90 -6.86 15.44 4.75
CA ILE A 90 -5.74 16.25 5.22
C ILE A 90 -5.24 15.68 6.55
N VAL A 91 -3.98 15.24 6.58
CA VAL A 91 -3.33 14.60 7.73
C VAL A 91 -2.22 15.43 8.36
N ASP A 92 -1.88 16.56 7.73
CA ASP A 92 -0.91 17.53 8.24
C ASP A 92 -1.38 18.95 7.94
N PRO A 93 -1.34 19.88 8.93
CA PRO A 93 -1.76 21.26 8.73
C PRO A 93 -1.01 22.03 7.62
N ALA A 94 0.16 21.53 7.18
CA ALA A 94 0.88 22.10 6.04
C ALA A 94 0.34 21.66 4.67
N GLY A 95 -0.85 21.03 4.63
CA GLY A 95 -1.50 20.64 3.38
C GLY A 95 -1.04 19.30 2.80
N LEU A 96 -0.69 18.33 3.66
CA LEU A 96 -0.45 16.96 3.23
C LEU A 96 -1.79 16.22 3.21
N VAL A 97 -2.13 15.63 2.05
CA VAL A 97 -3.40 14.94 1.80
C VAL A 97 -3.13 13.48 1.47
N VAL A 98 -3.84 12.57 2.10
CA VAL A 98 -3.85 11.15 1.75
C VAL A 98 -5.09 10.84 0.94
N THR A 99 -4.94 10.04 -0.11
CA THR A 99 -6.03 9.52 -0.95
C THR A 99 -5.69 8.09 -1.41
N ASN A 100 -6.57 7.44 -2.17
CA ASN A 100 -6.20 6.17 -2.80
C ASN A 100 -5.34 6.36 -4.05
N PHE A 101 -4.46 5.38 -4.30
CA PHE A 101 -3.64 5.34 -5.51
C PHE A 101 -4.51 5.29 -6.76
N HIS A 102 -5.53 4.41 -6.81
CA HIS A 102 -6.41 4.27 -7.97
C HIS A 102 -7.18 5.55 -8.33
N VAL A 103 -7.38 6.50 -7.39
CA VAL A 103 -8.01 7.80 -7.66
C VAL A 103 -7.12 8.66 -8.55
N ILE A 104 -5.79 8.54 -8.41
CA ILE A 104 -4.81 9.42 -9.08
C ILE A 104 -3.87 8.67 -10.05
N GLU A 105 -4.12 7.39 -10.31
CA GLU A 105 -3.18 6.47 -10.98
C GLU A 105 -2.64 7.01 -12.30
N ASN A 106 -3.52 7.53 -13.15
CA ASN A 106 -3.17 8.01 -14.49
C ASN A 106 -3.35 9.52 -14.64
N ALA A 107 -3.26 10.28 -13.54
CA ALA A 107 -3.50 11.71 -13.57
C ALA A 107 -2.27 12.50 -14.02
N ASP A 108 -2.47 13.41 -14.96
CA ASP A 108 -1.49 14.43 -15.35
C ASP A 108 -1.62 15.69 -14.49
N GLN A 109 -2.84 15.96 -14.00
CA GLN A 109 -3.16 17.11 -13.15
C GLN A 109 -4.06 16.67 -11.99
N ILE A 110 -3.75 17.17 -10.81
CA ILE A 110 -4.54 16.92 -9.60
C ILE A 110 -4.95 18.24 -8.98
N LYS A 111 -6.25 18.34 -8.71
CA LYS A 111 -6.85 19.43 -7.93
C LYS A 111 -7.52 18.89 -6.69
N VAL A 112 -7.35 19.59 -5.59
CA VAL A 112 -8.00 19.31 -4.32
C VAL A 112 -8.96 20.42 -4.00
N SER A 113 -10.23 20.11 -3.76
CA SER A 113 -11.25 21.08 -3.34
C SER A 113 -11.64 20.83 -1.89
N LEU A 114 -11.56 21.88 -1.08
CA LEU A 114 -11.89 21.86 0.34
C LEU A 114 -13.40 21.89 0.56
N ALA A 115 -13.84 21.65 1.79
CA ALA A 115 -15.25 21.75 2.20
C ALA A 115 -15.85 23.16 2.00
N ASP A 116 -15.03 24.20 2.08
CA ASP A 116 -15.42 25.60 1.83
C ASP A 116 -15.35 26.02 0.36
N LYS A 117 -15.14 25.07 -0.55
CA LYS A 117 -15.05 25.20 -2.02
C LYS A 117 -13.79 25.93 -2.54
N ARG A 118 -12.78 26.17 -1.70
CA ARG A 118 -11.47 26.62 -2.19
C ARG A 118 -10.78 25.45 -2.89
N GLU A 119 -10.11 25.72 -4.00
CA GLU A 119 -9.41 24.75 -4.81
C GLU A 119 -7.91 25.02 -4.81
N PHE A 120 -7.12 23.97 -4.74
CA PHE A 120 -5.67 24.00 -4.79
C PHE A 120 -5.19 22.97 -5.80
N GLU A 121 -4.15 23.31 -6.56
CA GLU A 121 -3.37 22.30 -7.26
C GLU A 121 -2.58 21.47 -6.25
N ALA A 122 -2.31 20.23 -6.59
CA ALA A 122 -1.54 19.35 -5.73
C ALA A 122 -0.49 18.59 -6.50
N ASP A 123 0.70 18.46 -5.91
CA ASP A 123 1.76 17.57 -6.38
C ASP A 123 1.65 16.21 -5.71
N ILE A 124 1.99 15.18 -6.47
CA ILE A 124 2.12 13.83 -5.94
C ILE A 124 3.47 13.74 -5.23
N VAL A 125 3.44 13.53 -3.92
CA VAL A 125 4.64 13.33 -3.10
C VAL A 125 5.07 11.87 -3.14
N LEU A 126 4.10 10.96 -3.07
CA LEU A 126 4.34 9.52 -3.01
C LEU A 126 3.15 8.76 -3.59
N LYS A 127 3.44 7.70 -4.34
CA LYS A 127 2.47 6.70 -4.82
C LYS A 127 2.83 5.33 -4.25
N ASP A 128 1.85 4.63 -3.71
CA ASP A 128 2.01 3.27 -3.22
C ASP A 128 0.88 2.39 -3.74
N GLN A 129 1.13 1.76 -4.87
CA GLN A 129 0.19 0.85 -5.51
C GLN A 129 -0.10 -0.37 -4.63
N HIS A 130 0.90 -0.84 -3.87
CA HIS A 130 0.80 -2.05 -3.06
C HIS A 130 -0.21 -1.92 -1.91
N SER A 131 -0.38 -0.72 -1.35
CA SER A 131 -1.40 -0.45 -0.32
C SER A 131 -2.60 0.35 -0.83
N ASP A 132 -2.64 0.68 -2.14
CA ASP A 132 -3.64 1.58 -2.74
C ASP A 132 -3.70 2.95 -2.05
N LEU A 133 -2.55 3.51 -1.67
CA LEU A 133 -2.45 4.83 -1.06
C LEU A 133 -1.60 5.79 -1.90
N ALA A 134 -1.92 7.07 -1.81
CA ALA A 134 -1.11 8.15 -2.37
C ALA A 134 -1.08 9.33 -1.42
N VAL A 135 0.03 10.07 -1.44
CA VAL A 135 0.22 11.29 -0.66
C VAL A 135 0.40 12.45 -1.61
N LEU A 136 -0.42 13.48 -1.42
CA LEU A 136 -0.42 14.70 -2.19
C LEU A 136 0.00 15.87 -1.30
N ARG A 137 0.57 16.92 -1.91
CA ARG A 137 0.88 18.19 -1.25
C ARG A 137 0.20 19.34 -1.98
N LEU A 138 -0.57 20.12 -1.26
CA LEU A 138 -1.19 21.32 -1.80
C LEU A 138 -0.13 22.37 -2.19
N LYS A 139 -0.28 22.96 -3.38
CA LYS A 139 0.65 23.94 -3.94
C LYS A 139 0.31 25.35 -3.53
N ASP A 140 1.30 26.24 -3.66
CA ASP A 140 1.19 27.69 -3.63
C ASP A 140 0.43 28.26 -2.41
N THR A 141 0.54 27.55 -1.29
CA THR A 141 -0.14 27.96 -0.06
C THR A 141 0.81 28.01 1.13
N ARG A 142 0.63 29.04 1.98
CA ARG A 142 1.23 29.17 3.31
C ARG A 142 0.18 29.02 4.42
N GLU A 143 -1.02 28.65 4.05
CA GLU A 143 -2.13 28.50 4.98
C GLU A 143 -1.95 27.24 5.84
N ARG A 144 -2.63 27.24 6.97
CA ARG A 144 -2.77 26.04 7.81
C ARG A 144 -4.18 25.49 7.64
N PHE A 145 -4.23 24.20 7.40
CA PHE A 145 -5.46 23.46 7.16
C PHE A 145 -5.90 22.67 8.39
N ALA A 146 -7.20 22.43 8.51
CA ALA A 146 -7.70 21.44 9.45
C ALA A 146 -7.16 20.07 9.05
N ALA A 147 -6.61 19.34 10.00
CA ALA A 147 -6.07 17.99 9.79
C ALA A 147 -6.72 17.02 10.77
N ILE A 148 -6.82 15.74 10.39
CA ILE A 148 -7.32 14.66 11.25
C ILE A 148 -6.14 13.94 11.89
N ASP A 149 -6.22 13.73 13.21
CA ASP A 149 -5.26 12.90 13.93
C ASP A 149 -5.43 11.43 13.58
N LEU A 150 -4.30 10.72 13.43
CA LEU A 150 -4.30 9.28 13.18
C LEU A 150 -4.60 8.51 14.47
N GLY A 151 -5.63 7.67 14.44
CA GLY A 151 -5.92 6.68 15.47
C GLY A 151 -5.00 5.45 15.38
N ASP A 152 -5.23 4.51 16.29
CA ASP A 152 -4.61 3.18 16.24
C ASP A 152 -5.64 2.18 15.72
N SER A 153 -5.44 1.72 14.48
CA SER A 153 -6.34 0.76 13.84
C SER A 153 -6.23 -0.65 14.41
N ASP A 154 -5.13 -0.98 15.12
CA ASP A 154 -4.98 -2.29 15.78
C ASP A 154 -5.77 -2.36 17.10
N ALA A 155 -6.20 -1.20 17.64
CA ALA A 155 -7.04 -1.12 18.84
C ALA A 155 -8.54 -1.27 18.55
N LEU A 156 -8.96 -1.31 17.27
CA LEU A 156 -10.36 -1.48 16.89
C LEU A 156 -10.87 -2.86 17.22
N ALA A 157 -12.10 -2.90 17.70
CA ALA A 157 -12.85 -4.15 17.92
C ALA A 157 -14.08 -4.25 17.01
N VAL A 158 -14.47 -5.46 16.67
CA VAL A 158 -15.73 -5.71 15.97
C VAL A 158 -16.89 -5.21 16.82
N GLY A 159 -17.75 -4.37 16.24
CA GLY A 159 -18.85 -3.69 16.93
C GLY A 159 -18.55 -2.22 17.27
N ASP A 160 -17.32 -1.75 17.17
CA ASP A 160 -16.99 -0.33 17.34
C ASP A 160 -17.70 0.53 16.29
N ILE A 161 -18.30 1.64 16.74
CA ILE A 161 -19.00 2.57 15.86
C ILE A 161 -17.97 3.38 15.08
N VAL A 162 -18.17 3.48 13.76
CA VAL A 162 -17.33 4.28 12.85
C VAL A 162 -18.20 5.14 11.95
N LEU A 163 -17.63 6.27 11.52
CA LEU A 163 -18.23 7.17 10.55
C LEU A 163 -17.36 7.18 9.29
N ALA A 164 -17.97 6.92 8.13
CA ALA A 164 -17.33 7.06 6.84
C ALA A 164 -17.70 8.42 6.23
N LEU A 165 -16.67 9.22 5.94
CA LEU A 165 -16.79 10.54 5.32
C LEU A 165 -16.15 10.55 3.94
N GLY A 166 -16.81 11.20 3.00
CA GLY A 166 -16.30 11.42 1.65
C GLY A 166 -17.16 12.44 0.92
N ASN A 167 -16.88 12.61 -0.37
CA ASN A 167 -17.68 13.48 -1.23
C ASN A 167 -18.07 12.73 -2.50
N PRO A 168 -19.02 11.77 -2.40
CA PRO A 168 -19.48 11.02 -3.55
C PRO A 168 -20.09 11.94 -4.60
N PHE A 169 -19.71 11.72 -5.86
CA PHE A 169 -20.22 12.45 -7.02
C PHE A 169 -19.92 13.96 -7.05
N GLY A 170 -19.07 14.48 -6.13
CA GLY A 170 -18.75 15.91 -6.07
C GLY A 170 -19.92 16.85 -5.71
N VAL A 171 -21.04 16.30 -5.23
CA VAL A 171 -22.26 17.07 -4.93
C VAL A 171 -22.32 17.59 -3.49
N GLY A 172 -21.31 17.28 -2.68
CA GLY A 172 -21.20 17.70 -1.29
C GLY A 172 -20.74 16.57 -0.37
N GLN A 173 -20.22 16.94 0.80
CA GLN A 173 -19.79 15.96 1.80
C GLN A 173 -20.95 15.06 2.22
N THR A 174 -20.68 13.76 2.25
CA THR A 174 -21.60 12.74 2.74
C THR A 174 -20.97 12.03 3.93
N VAL A 175 -21.78 11.79 4.93
CA VAL A 175 -21.40 11.04 6.12
C VAL A 175 -22.36 9.86 6.27
N THR A 176 -21.78 8.68 6.39
CA THR A 176 -22.52 7.48 6.73
C THR A 176 -21.97 6.91 8.04
N HIS A 177 -22.78 6.17 8.79
CA HIS A 177 -22.35 5.52 10.01
C HIS A 177 -22.58 4.02 9.91
N GLY A 178 -21.79 3.29 10.63
CA GLY A 178 -21.88 1.86 10.79
C GLY A 178 -20.98 1.39 11.91
N ILE A 179 -20.64 0.12 11.87
CA ILE A 179 -19.73 -0.50 12.82
C ILE A 179 -18.54 -1.12 12.09
N VAL A 180 -17.51 -1.42 12.83
CA VAL A 180 -16.46 -2.35 12.40
C VAL A 180 -17.09 -3.74 12.34
N SER A 181 -17.33 -4.25 11.13
CA SER A 181 -17.95 -5.57 10.92
C SER A 181 -16.93 -6.70 11.01
N ALA A 182 -15.68 -6.42 10.66
CA ALA A 182 -14.53 -7.29 10.83
C ALA A 182 -13.25 -6.48 10.84
N VAL A 183 -12.25 -6.95 11.56
CA VAL A 183 -10.85 -6.51 11.46
C VAL A 183 -10.06 -7.59 10.72
N ALA A 184 -8.95 -7.21 10.11
CA ALA A 184 -8.04 -8.16 9.47
C ALA A 184 -8.68 -9.00 8.34
N ARG A 185 -9.50 -8.38 7.47
CA ARG A 185 -9.99 -9.08 6.28
C ARG A 185 -8.86 -9.22 5.25
N THR A 186 -8.46 -10.47 5.05
CA THR A 186 -7.46 -10.91 4.07
C THR A 186 -8.17 -11.57 2.88
N GLN A 187 -7.46 -11.77 1.76
CA GLN A 187 -7.93 -12.48 0.56
C GLN A 187 -9.09 -11.81 -0.19
N ILE A 188 -9.16 -10.47 -0.17
CA ILE A 188 -10.17 -9.70 -0.90
C ILE A 188 -9.72 -9.46 -2.36
N GLY A 189 -8.41 -9.54 -2.65
CA GLY A 189 -7.85 -9.43 -4.00
C GLY A 189 -7.82 -8.00 -4.56
N ILE A 190 -7.82 -6.97 -3.69
CA ILE A 190 -7.84 -5.56 -4.10
C ILE A 190 -6.44 -4.98 -4.20
N THR A 191 -5.54 -5.34 -3.27
CA THR A 191 -4.16 -4.84 -3.16
C THR A 191 -3.22 -5.98 -2.75
N ASP A 192 -1.92 -5.75 -2.79
CA ASP A 192 -0.93 -6.73 -2.34
C ASP A 192 -0.94 -6.88 -0.81
N TYR A 193 -1.08 -5.76 -0.08
CA TYR A 193 -1.31 -5.79 1.36
C TYR A 193 -2.80 -5.96 1.65
N GLN A 194 -3.22 -7.21 1.72
CA GLN A 194 -4.62 -7.59 1.94
C GLN A 194 -4.93 -7.66 3.44
N PHE A 195 -5.12 -6.51 4.05
CA PHE A 195 -5.54 -6.41 5.45
C PHE A 195 -6.44 -5.19 5.61
N PHE A 196 -7.74 -5.40 5.61
CA PHE A 196 -8.72 -4.33 5.59
C PHE A 196 -9.60 -4.33 6.82
N ILE A 197 -10.04 -3.14 7.22
CA ILE A 197 -11.17 -2.95 8.12
C ILE A 197 -12.44 -3.12 7.27
N GLN A 198 -13.30 -4.07 7.63
CA GLN A 198 -14.63 -4.19 7.03
C GLN A 198 -15.64 -3.39 7.85
N THR A 199 -16.51 -2.64 7.19
CA THR A 199 -17.61 -1.88 7.81
C THR A 199 -18.89 -1.99 7.03
N ASP A 200 -20.03 -1.86 7.69
CA ASP A 200 -21.34 -1.73 7.07
C ASP A 200 -21.76 -0.28 6.85
N ALA A 201 -20.95 0.70 7.31
CA ALA A 201 -21.10 2.09 6.89
C ALA A 201 -21.12 2.16 5.35
N ALA A 202 -22.16 2.81 4.79
CA ALA A 202 -22.35 2.83 3.34
C ALA A 202 -21.21 3.57 2.63
N ILE A 203 -20.38 2.84 1.91
CA ILE A 203 -19.34 3.37 1.03
C ILE A 203 -19.86 3.28 -0.42
N ASN A 204 -19.76 4.38 -1.16
CA ASN A 204 -20.18 4.48 -2.56
C ASN A 204 -19.06 5.11 -3.41
N PRO A 205 -19.09 5.00 -4.75
CA PRO A 205 -18.16 5.67 -5.63
C PRO A 205 -18.02 7.15 -5.30
N GLY A 206 -16.77 7.63 -5.14
CA GLY A 206 -16.42 8.96 -4.68
C GLY A 206 -16.07 9.07 -3.19
N ASN A 207 -16.44 8.08 -2.35
CA ASN A 207 -15.94 7.99 -0.97
C ASN A 207 -14.52 7.42 -0.89
N SER A 208 -14.03 6.76 -1.95
CA SER A 208 -12.64 6.25 -2.03
C SER A 208 -11.64 7.38 -1.76
N GLY A 209 -10.68 7.14 -0.90
CA GLY A 209 -9.73 8.13 -0.39
C GLY A 209 -10.24 8.95 0.80
N GLY A 210 -11.53 8.85 1.14
CA GLY A 210 -12.14 9.53 2.27
C GLY A 210 -11.85 8.86 3.61
N ALA A 211 -12.26 9.51 4.70
CA ALA A 211 -11.96 9.10 6.06
C ALA A 211 -12.94 8.05 6.59
N LEU A 212 -12.42 7.03 7.27
CA LEU A 212 -13.14 6.26 8.26
C LEU A 212 -12.63 6.71 9.64
N VAL A 213 -13.53 7.23 10.50
CA VAL A 213 -13.15 7.77 11.80
C VAL A 213 -13.91 7.11 12.94
N ASP A 214 -13.26 7.06 14.12
CA ASP A 214 -13.90 6.64 15.37
C ASP A 214 -14.76 7.76 15.99
N LEU A 215 -15.46 7.46 17.07
CA LEU A 215 -16.26 8.48 17.81
C LEU A 215 -15.38 9.55 18.47
N GLY A 216 -14.09 9.31 18.63
CA GLY A 216 -13.10 10.30 19.02
C GLY A 216 -12.73 11.27 17.89
N GLY A 217 -13.17 11.03 16.63
CA GLY A 217 -12.81 11.80 15.44
C GLY A 217 -11.38 11.56 15.00
N ARG A 218 -10.77 10.43 15.35
CA ARG A 218 -9.46 10.02 14.88
C ARG A 218 -9.63 9.16 13.64
N LEU A 219 -8.73 9.33 12.69
CA LEU A 219 -8.68 8.52 11.46
C LEU A 219 -8.30 7.08 11.82
N VAL A 220 -9.20 6.13 11.60
CA VAL A 220 -8.95 4.70 11.80
C VAL A 220 -8.75 3.96 10.48
N GLY A 221 -9.13 4.57 9.36
CA GLY A 221 -8.87 4.00 8.03
C GLY A 221 -9.15 4.98 6.89
N ILE A 222 -8.68 4.63 5.69
CA ILE A 222 -9.02 5.29 4.42
C ILE A 222 -9.99 4.40 3.65
N ASN A 223 -11.19 4.90 3.35
CA ASN A 223 -12.17 4.18 2.55
C ASN A 223 -11.59 3.85 1.18
N THR A 224 -11.69 2.60 0.70
CA THR A 224 -11.08 2.21 -0.58
C THR A 224 -12.04 1.49 -1.50
N ALA A 225 -12.73 0.45 -1.06
CA ALA A 225 -13.50 -0.43 -1.94
C ALA A 225 -14.80 -0.90 -1.31
N ILE A 226 -15.67 -1.46 -2.16
CA ILE A 226 -16.89 -2.14 -1.75
C ILE A 226 -16.97 -3.52 -2.39
N PHE A 227 -17.57 -4.47 -1.70
CA PHE A 227 -18.02 -5.70 -2.34
C PHE A 227 -19.41 -5.47 -2.90
N SER A 228 -19.51 -5.34 -4.23
CA SER A 228 -20.77 -4.98 -4.89
C SER A 228 -20.89 -5.57 -6.29
N ARG A 229 -22.07 -6.07 -6.64
CA ARG A 229 -22.41 -6.50 -8.00
C ARG A 229 -23.06 -5.39 -8.82
N SER A 230 -23.64 -4.40 -8.15
CA SER A 230 -24.40 -3.30 -8.77
C SER A 230 -23.64 -1.97 -8.82
N GLY A 231 -22.43 -1.91 -8.22
CA GLY A 231 -21.61 -0.69 -8.12
C GLY A 231 -21.99 0.23 -6.95
N GLY A 232 -23.05 -0.05 -6.19
CA GLY A 232 -23.42 0.67 -4.97
C GLY A 232 -23.20 -0.15 -3.71
N SER A 233 -23.26 0.50 -2.54
CA SER A 233 -23.09 -0.16 -1.24
C SER A 233 -24.14 -1.23 -1.00
N GLN A 234 -23.69 -2.40 -0.56
CA GLN A 234 -24.54 -3.51 -0.10
C GLN A 234 -24.25 -3.87 1.39
N GLY A 235 -23.74 -2.92 2.16
CA GLY A 235 -23.38 -3.12 3.55
C GLY A 235 -22.05 -3.84 3.77
N ILE A 236 -21.20 -3.92 2.73
CA ILE A 236 -19.85 -4.47 2.81
C ILE A 236 -18.89 -3.47 2.18
N GLY A 237 -18.28 -2.65 3.03
CA GLY A 237 -17.26 -1.69 2.67
C GLY A 237 -15.92 -2.05 3.30
N PHE A 238 -14.83 -1.60 2.69
CA PHE A 238 -13.47 -1.83 3.11
C PHE A 238 -12.71 -0.52 3.25
N ALA A 239 -11.88 -0.44 4.29
CA ALA A 239 -10.98 0.67 4.53
C ALA A 239 -9.56 0.15 4.82
N ILE A 240 -8.56 0.88 4.31
CA ILE A 240 -7.14 0.65 4.58
C ILE A 240 -6.84 1.15 5.99
N PRO A 241 -6.28 0.33 6.90
CA PRO A 241 -6.07 0.69 8.30
C PRO A 241 -5.14 1.90 8.48
N ALA A 242 -5.42 2.73 9.48
CA ALA A 242 -4.64 3.95 9.77
C ALA A 242 -3.17 3.65 10.10
N ASN A 243 -2.84 2.49 10.65
CA ASN A 243 -1.44 2.11 10.91
C ASN A 243 -0.66 1.91 9.60
N MET A 244 -1.29 1.42 8.51
CA MET A 244 -0.70 1.39 7.18
C MET A 244 -0.51 2.83 6.63
N VAL A 245 -1.53 3.68 6.76
CA VAL A 245 -1.48 5.10 6.35
C VAL A 245 -0.33 5.83 7.05
N ARG A 246 -0.09 5.57 8.33
CA ARG A 246 1.01 6.15 9.11
C ARG A 246 2.39 5.88 8.49
N GLY A 247 2.64 4.64 8.05
CA GLY A 247 3.89 4.25 7.38
C GLY A 247 4.10 4.99 6.06
N VAL A 248 3.04 5.16 5.28
CA VAL A 248 3.06 5.88 3.99
C VAL A 248 3.33 7.38 4.22
N ILE A 249 2.66 8.01 5.19
CA ILE A 249 2.90 9.41 5.57
C ILE A 249 4.34 9.62 6.05
N ALA A 250 4.85 8.74 6.91
CA ALA A 250 6.22 8.85 7.42
C ALA A 250 7.26 8.77 6.29
N SER A 251 7.04 7.90 5.29
CA SER A 251 7.91 7.80 4.11
C SER A 251 7.87 9.08 3.28
N ALA A 252 6.69 9.66 3.06
CA ALA A 252 6.50 10.90 2.31
C ALA A 252 7.15 12.10 3.02
N GLN A 253 6.99 12.22 4.34
CA GLN A 253 7.62 13.27 5.15
C GLN A 253 9.14 13.13 5.21
N GLY A 254 9.66 11.90 5.15
CA GLY A 254 11.09 11.60 5.03
C GLY A 254 11.70 11.89 3.66
N GLY A 255 10.92 12.43 2.70
CA GLY A 255 11.38 12.77 1.35
C GLY A 255 11.60 11.56 0.44
N SER A 256 11.06 10.40 0.79
CA SER A 256 11.15 9.21 -0.05
C SER A 256 10.02 9.20 -1.07
N ALA A 257 10.33 8.91 -2.34
CA ALA A 257 9.33 8.72 -3.39
C ALA A 257 8.64 7.35 -3.33
N VAL A 258 9.18 6.42 -2.55
CA VAL A 258 8.68 5.06 -2.35
C VAL A 258 8.48 4.77 -0.87
N VAL A 259 7.50 3.94 -0.54
CA VAL A 259 7.28 3.54 0.85
C VAL A 259 8.36 2.56 1.29
N ARG A 260 9.05 2.92 2.36
CA ARG A 260 10.07 2.06 2.97
C ARG A 260 9.43 1.21 4.06
N ARG A 261 9.50 -0.09 3.92
CA ARG A 261 8.96 -1.08 4.86
C ARG A 261 10.06 -1.96 5.43
N PRO A 262 9.86 -2.53 6.62
CA PRO A 262 10.75 -3.55 7.15
C PRO A 262 10.75 -4.78 6.24
N TRP A 263 11.94 -5.28 5.95
CA TRP A 263 12.17 -6.51 5.20
C TRP A 263 12.47 -7.67 6.17
N LEU A 264 11.72 -8.76 6.06
CA LEU A 264 11.94 -9.96 6.85
C LEU A 264 13.11 -10.78 6.33
N GLY A 265 13.17 -10.99 5.02
CA GLY A 265 14.12 -11.87 4.37
C GLY A 265 13.85 -13.35 4.67
N ALA A 266 12.59 -13.72 4.75
CA ALA A 266 12.11 -15.10 4.80
C ALA A 266 10.91 -15.25 3.90
N LYS A 267 10.73 -16.45 3.33
CA LYS A 267 9.60 -16.83 2.52
C LYS A 267 8.56 -17.49 3.42
N LEU A 268 7.34 -16.97 3.36
CA LEU A 268 6.21 -17.48 4.11
C LEU A 268 5.23 -18.17 3.16
N GLN A 269 4.54 -19.19 3.66
CA GLN A 269 3.47 -19.85 2.93
C GLN A 269 2.26 -20.07 3.82
N ALA A 270 1.08 -20.08 3.18
CA ALA A 270 -0.18 -20.33 3.86
C ALA A 270 -0.25 -21.77 4.38
N ILE A 271 -0.97 -21.94 5.48
CA ILE A 271 -1.24 -23.25 6.07
C ILE A 271 -2.48 -23.84 5.39
N THR A 272 -2.30 -24.92 4.61
CA THR A 272 -3.42 -25.70 4.09
C THR A 272 -3.94 -26.65 5.17
N PRO A 273 -5.17 -27.22 5.03
CA PRO A 273 -5.67 -28.23 5.94
C PRO A 273 -4.71 -29.42 6.12
N GLU A 274 -4.06 -29.87 5.05
CA GLU A 274 -3.11 -30.99 5.05
C GLU A 274 -1.83 -30.65 5.84
N ILE A 275 -1.33 -29.42 5.68
CA ILE A 275 -0.20 -28.90 6.46
C ILE A 275 -0.58 -28.79 7.93
N ALA A 276 -1.78 -28.28 8.23
CA ALA A 276 -2.26 -28.17 9.60
C ALA A 276 -2.32 -29.54 10.29
N GLU A 277 -2.83 -30.57 9.60
CA GLU A 277 -2.87 -31.93 10.10
C GLU A 277 -1.45 -32.46 10.37
N SER A 278 -0.52 -32.28 9.45
CA SER A 278 0.89 -32.71 9.58
C SER A 278 1.60 -32.05 10.77
N LEU A 279 1.23 -30.80 11.08
CA LEU A 279 1.77 -30.03 12.21
C LEU A 279 0.94 -30.24 13.51
N SER A 280 -0.07 -31.11 13.49
CA SER A 280 -0.99 -31.34 14.61
C SER A 280 -1.68 -30.07 15.13
N LEU A 281 -1.99 -29.16 14.22
CA LEU A 281 -2.73 -27.92 14.53
C LEU A 281 -4.24 -28.20 14.53
N LYS A 282 -4.97 -27.59 15.45
CA LYS A 282 -6.44 -27.71 15.55
C LYS A 282 -7.16 -27.04 14.37
N ARG A 283 -6.55 -26.03 13.77
CA ARG A 283 -7.09 -25.25 12.65
C ARG A 283 -5.93 -24.72 11.78
N PRO A 284 -6.13 -24.46 10.47
CA PRO A 284 -5.09 -23.92 9.59
C PRO A 284 -4.89 -22.42 9.88
N VAL A 285 -3.98 -22.09 10.79
CA VAL A 285 -3.65 -20.71 11.17
C VAL A 285 -2.16 -20.50 11.25
N GLY A 286 -1.74 -19.26 11.04
CA GLY A 286 -0.35 -18.84 11.05
C GLY A 286 0.27 -18.79 9.67
N ALA A 287 1.56 -18.45 9.63
CA ALA A 287 2.36 -18.40 8.40
C ALA A 287 3.59 -19.31 8.56
N LEU A 288 3.70 -20.32 7.68
CA LEU A 288 4.82 -21.29 7.73
C LEU A 288 6.03 -20.71 7.02
N VAL A 289 7.18 -20.71 7.67
CA VAL A 289 8.46 -20.33 7.08
C VAL A 289 8.95 -21.44 6.15
N SER A 290 8.90 -21.21 4.83
CA SER A 290 9.34 -22.13 3.80
C SER A 290 10.80 -21.92 3.39
N GLY A 291 11.38 -20.73 3.66
CA GLY A 291 12.78 -20.41 3.37
C GLY A 291 13.24 -19.20 4.17
N VAL A 292 14.55 -19.11 4.42
CA VAL A 292 15.17 -17.95 5.10
C VAL A 292 16.41 -17.52 4.33
N ALA A 293 16.42 -16.28 3.84
CA ALA A 293 17.54 -15.72 3.11
C ALA A 293 18.75 -15.55 4.03
N ALA A 294 19.94 -15.93 3.53
CA ALA A 294 21.16 -15.81 4.31
C ALA A 294 21.44 -14.34 4.70
N ARG A 295 21.90 -14.12 5.92
CA ARG A 295 22.21 -12.77 6.48
C ARG A 295 21.01 -11.82 6.59
N SER A 296 19.80 -12.29 6.35
CA SER A 296 18.57 -11.51 6.53
C SER A 296 18.30 -11.17 8.00
N PRO A 297 17.42 -10.20 8.31
CA PRO A 297 16.96 -9.97 9.67
C PRO A 297 16.38 -11.23 10.33
N ALA A 298 15.60 -12.03 9.59
CA ALA A 298 15.05 -13.30 10.03
C ALA A 298 16.17 -14.30 10.42
N ALA A 299 17.18 -14.46 9.55
CA ALA A 299 18.31 -15.36 9.80
C ALA A 299 19.10 -14.96 11.06
N ARG A 300 19.37 -13.63 11.21
CA ARG A 300 20.09 -13.10 12.39
C ARG A 300 19.30 -13.28 13.68
N ALA A 301 17.97 -13.21 13.62
CA ALA A 301 17.10 -13.48 14.76
C ALA A 301 16.95 -14.97 15.09
N GLY A 302 17.50 -15.86 14.26
CA GLY A 302 17.43 -17.31 14.45
C GLY A 302 16.15 -17.96 13.95
N MET A 303 15.41 -17.31 13.04
CA MET A 303 14.28 -17.92 12.30
C MET A 303 14.79 -19.05 11.42
N ARG A 304 13.99 -20.10 11.26
CA ARG A 304 14.36 -21.31 10.51
C ARG A 304 13.20 -21.77 9.64
N THR A 305 13.54 -22.42 8.55
CA THR A 305 12.53 -23.17 7.75
C THR A 305 11.82 -24.19 8.64
N GLY A 306 10.51 -24.26 8.53
CA GLY A 306 9.63 -25.08 9.37
C GLY A 306 9.11 -24.38 10.64
N ASP A 307 9.53 -23.14 10.93
CA ASP A 307 8.90 -22.34 11.97
C ASP A 307 7.48 -21.93 11.53
N LEU A 308 6.52 -21.99 12.43
CA LEU A 308 5.18 -21.46 12.22
C LEU A 308 5.05 -20.13 12.96
N VAL A 309 4.94 -19.03 12.24
CA VAL A 309 4.71 -17.70 12.82
C VAL A 309 3.28 -17.62 13.32
N VAL A 310 3.09 -17.25 14.61
CA VAL A 310 1.79 -17.19 15.27
C VAL A 310 1.45 -15.81 15.84
N SER A 311 2.43 -14.95 16.06
CA SER A 311 2.17 -13.56 16.50
C SER A 311 3.30 -12.60 16.10
N VAL A 312 2.96 -11.31 16.00
CA VAL A 312 3.89 -10.18 15.89
C VAL A 312 3.52 -9.16 16.97
N ASP A 313 4.46 -8.84 17.86
CA ASP A 313 4.26 -7.93 19.01
C ASP A 313 3.00 -8.28 19.85
N GLY A 314 2.75 -9.57 20.03
CA GLY A 314 1.59 -10.08 20.77
C GLY A 314 0.27 -10.08 20.00
N GLN A 315 0.24 -9.60 18.78
CA GLN A 315 -0.93 -9.64 17.90
C GLN A 315 -0.94 -10.95 17.10
N GLU A 316 -2.05 -11.70 17.14
CA GLU A 316 -2.17 -12.99 16.45
C GLU A 316 -2.00 -12.86 14.94
N VAL A 317 -1.35 -13.84 14.33
CA VAL A 317 -1.17 -13.99 12.88
C VAL A 317 -1.99 -15.17 12.41
N ASP A 318 -3.11 -14.90 11.73
CA ASP A 318 -3.99 -15.96 11.22
C ASP A 318 -3.50 -16.53 9.87
N ASP A 319 -2.87 -15.69 9.03
CA ASP A 319 -2.34 -16.06 7.72
C ASP A 319 -1.14 -15.19 7.32
N VAL A 320 -0.60 -15.42 6.10
CA VAL A 320 0.55 -14.67 5.57
C VAL A 320 0.23 -13.19 5.42
N ASN A 321 -0.96 -12.83 4.95
CA ASN A 321 -1.36 -11.42 4.77
C ASN A 321 -1.45 -10.67 6.10
N ALA A 322 -1.94 -11.35 7.15
CA ALA A 322 -1.95 -10.80 8.50
C ALA A 322 -0.53 -10.55 9.02
N PHE A 323 0.40 -11.46 8.74
CA PHE A 323 1.81 -11.27 9.06
C PHE A 323 2.38 -10.07 8.31
N ASP A 324 2.20 -10.02 6.98
CA ASP A 324 2.74 -8.97 6.11
C ASP A 324 2.28 -7.59 6.56
N TYR A 325 0.98 -7.43 6.86
CA TYR A 325 0.46 -6.17 7.41
C TYR A 325 1.09 -5.82 8.76
N ARG A 326 1.07 -6.74 9.73
CA ARG A 326 1.58 -6.47 11.07
C ARG A 326 3.06 -6.13 11.07
N PHE A 327 3.84 -6.79 10.22
CA PHE A 327 5.27 -6.55 10.08
C PHE A 327 5.56 -5.26 9.31
N ALA A 328 4.88 -5.03 8.17
CA ALA A 328 5.06 -3.85 7.32
C ALA A 328 4.68 -2.52 7.99
N THR A 329 3.77 -2.56 8.98
CA THR A 329 3.34 -1.36 9.70
C THR A 329 4.26 -0.97 10.86
N ARG A 330 5.29 -1.79 11.18
CA ARG A 330 6.28 -1.47 12.22
C ARG A 330 7.26 -0.39 11.77
N PRO A 331 7.65 0.54 12.65
CA PRO A 331 8.58 1.60 12.29
C PRO A 331 10.00 1.04 12.07
N LEU A 332 10.65 1.48 11.01
CA LEU A 332 12.05 1.14 10.72
C LEU A 332 13.00 1.61 11.85
N GLY A 333 14.11 0.89 12.02
CA GLY A 333 15.14 1.20 13.02
C GLY A 333 14.89 0.59 14.40
N GLY A 334 13.68 0.00 14.62
CA GLY A 334 13.34 -0.72 15.84
C GLY A 334 13.51 -2.24 15.71
N THR A 335 12.77 -2.97 16.54
CA THR A 335 12.68 -4.44 16.52
C THR A 335 11.22 -4.85 16.63
N ALA A 336 10.85 -6.00 16.05
CA ALA A 336 9.57 -6.66 16.27
C ALA A 336 9.80 -7.97 17.05
N GLN A 337 8.91 -8.26 17.97
CA GLN A 337 8.86 -9.56 18.65
C GLN A 337 7.97 -10.49 17.82
N VAL A 338 8.56 -11.54 17.27
CA VAL A 338 7.84 -12.55 16.48
C VAL A 338 7.84 -13.86 17.25
N ASP A 339 6.64 -14.33 17.59
CA ASP A 339 6.51 -15.64 18.22
C ASP A 339 6.33 -16.69 17.14
N VAL A 340 7.14 -17.73 17.20
CA VAL A 340 7.06 -18.88 16.29
C VAL A 340 6.84 -20.19 17.07
N LEU A 341 6.06 -21.08 16.51
CA LEU A 341 5.95 -22.44 17.00
C LEU A 341 6.99 -23.32 16.28
N ARG A 342 7.94 -23.84 17.05
CA ARG A 342 9.03 -24.72 16.58
C ARG A 342 8.99 -26.02 17.33
N SER A 343 8.76 -27.15 16.65
CA SER A 343 8.65 -28.48 17.27
C SER A 343 7.71 -28.48 18.49
N GLY A 344 6.53 -27.85 18.38
CA GLY A 344 5.52 -27.77 19.44
C GLY A 344 5.83 -26.80 20.58
N LYS A 345 6.92 -26.03 20.52
CA LYS A 345 7.29 -25.04 21.54
C LYS A 345 7.26 -23.63 20.96
N THR A 346 6.74 -22.67 21.72
CA THR A 346 6.81 -21.25 21.35
C THR A 346 8.24 -20.73 21.56
N VAL A 347 8.81 -20.14 20.52
CA VAL A 347 10.11 -19.45 20.53
C VAL A 347 9.87 -18.01 20.19
N LYS A 348 10.42 -17.10 21.00
CA LYS A 348 10.36 -15.65 20.77
C LYS A 348 11.60 -15.19 20.00
N LEU A 349 11.38 -14.55 18.86
CA LEU A 349 12.42 -14.02 18.01
C LEU A 349 12.35 -12.48 18.01
N THR A 350 13.50 -11.82 18.22
CA THR A 350 13.59 -10.36 18.13
C THR A 350 14.16 -10.02 16.75
N ILE A 351 13.33 -9.51 15.85
CA ILE A 351 13.69 -9.25 14.45
C ILE A 351 14.00 -7.76 14.28
N PRO A 352 15.20 -7.37 13.83
CA PRO A 352 15.52 -5.99 13.50
C PRO A 352 14.71 -5.49 12.30
N LEU A 353 14.09 -4.31 12.43
CA LEU A 353 13.27 -3.68 11.40
C LEU A 353 14.16 -2.84 10.48
N GLN A 354 14.64 -3.43 9.41
CA GLN A 354 15.55 -2.84 8.43
C GLN A 354 14.96 -3.00 7.03
N THR A 355 15.27 -2.07 6.13
CA THR A 355 14.91 -2.20 4.71
C THR A 355 15.72 -3.33 4.06
N ALA A 356 15.19 -3.87 2.96
CA ALA A 356 15.93 -4.80 2.12
C ALA A 356 17.23 -4.16 1.61
N PRO A 357 18.36 -4.88 1.58
CA PRO A 357 19.60 -4.34 1.06
C PRO A 357 19.51 -4.16 -0.46
N ASP A 358 19.94 -2.99 -0.93
CA ASP A 358 19.92 -2.60 -2.35
C ASP A 358 21.33 -2.62 -2.97
N THR A 359 22.15 -3.56 -2.55
CA THR A 359 23.51 -3.70 -3.06
C THR A 359 23.54 -4.43 -4.40
N GLY A 360 24.23 -3.85 -5.39
CA GLY A 360 24.41 -4.47 -6.70
C GLY A 360 23.22 -4.34 -7.66
N ARG A 361 22.32 -3.38 -7.44
CA ARG A 361 21.18 -3.08 -8.32
C ARG A 361 21.62 -2.75 -9.75
N ASP A 362 22.71 -2.00 -9.94
CA ASP A 362 23.32 -1.66 -11.23
C ASP A 362 22.26 -1.30 -12.31
N GLU A 363 21.40 -0.34 -11.98
CA GLU A 363 20.28 0.06 -12.85
C GLU A 363 20.78 0.80 -14.09
N LEU A 364 20.27 0.45 -15.27
CA LEU A 364 20.61 1.11 -16.53
C LEU A 364 19.43 1.11 -17.51
N VAL A 365 19.46 2.06 -18.46
CA VAL A 365 18.52 2.11 -19.58
C VAL A 365 19.19 1.54 -20.82
N LEU A 366 18.55 0.58 -21.48
CA LEU A 366 19.05 -0.05 -22.70
C LEU A 366 18.83 0.89 -23.91
N THR A 367 19.92 1.34 -24.50
CA THR A 367 19.90 2.28 -25.65
C THR A 367 20.26 1.63 -26.98
N GLY A 368 20.78 0.40 -26.97
CA GLY A 368 21.15 -0.36 -28.16
C GLY A 368 19.96 -0.68 -29.07
N ARG A 369 20.21 -0.82 -30.38
CA ARG A 369 19.18 -1.27 -31.35
C ARG A 369 18.81 -2.72 -31.08
N SER A 370 17.81 -2.93 -30.24
CA SER A 370 17.30 -4.25 -29.85
C SER A 370 15.82 -4.16 -29.51
N PRO A 371 15.10 -5.27 -29.43
CA PRO A 371 13.73 -5.29 -28.95
C PRO A 371 13.54 -4.76 -27.51
N LEU A 372 14.63 -4.71 -26.73
CA LEU A 372 14.64 -4.17 -25.36
C LEU A 372 15.02 -2.67 -25.29
N GLN A 373 15.16 -1.98 -26.43
CA GLN A 373 15.49 -0.57 -26.46
C GLN A 373 14.45 0.28 -25.70
N GLY A 374 14.92 1.13 -24.78
CA GLY A 374 14.09 1.96 -23.92
C GLY A 374 13.63 1.27 -22.63
N ALA A 375 13.99 0.01 -22.44
CA ALA A 375 13.75 -0.65 -21.15
C ALA A 375 14.77 -0.18 -20.11
N LYS A 376 14.29 0.15 -18.92
CA LYS A 376 15.08 0.34 -17.72
C LYS A 376 15.18 -0.99 -17.00
N VAL A 377 16.40 -1.42 -16.71
CA VAL A 377 16.66 -2.76 -16.15
C VAL A 377 17.56 -2.67 -14.94
N ALA A 378 17.44 -3.63 -14.03
CA ALA A 378 18.27 -3.70 -12.84
C ALA A 378 18.65 -5.16 -12.54
N ASN A 379 19.78 -5.36 -11.87
CA ASN A 379 20.04 -6.65 -11.21
C ASN A 379 19.04 -6.86 -10.08
N ILE A 380 18.59 -8.08 -9.88
CA ILE A 380 17.68 -8.42 -8.80
C ILE A 380 18.48 -8.44 -7.49
N SER A 381 18.46 -7.30 -6.76
CA SER A 381 18.86 -7.22 -5.36
C SER A 381 17.70 -7.61 -4.46
N PRO A 382 17.91 -7.92 -3.17
CA PRO A 382 16.81 -8.11 -2.24
C PRO A 382 15.80 -6.95 -2.22
N ALA A 383 16.24 -5.71 -2.38
CA ALA A 383 15.35 -4.55 -2.48
C ALA A 383 14.52 -4.56 -3.77
N VAL A 384 15.13 -4.90 -4.91
CA VAL A 384 14.42 -5.03 -6.19
C VAL A 384 13.42 -6.18 -6.15
N ALA A 385 13.78 -7.31 -5.53
CA ALA A 385 12.87 -8.43 -5.34
C ALA A 385 11.67 -8.04 -4.47
N ASP A 386 11.91 -7.30 -3.38
CA ASP A 386 10.87 -6.77 -2.49
C ASP A 386 9.95 -5.76 -3.21
N GLU A 387 10.53 -4.80 -3.93
CA GLU A 387 9.81 -3.79 -4.72
C GLU A 387 8.91 -4.39 -5.82
N LEU A 388 9.30 -5.52 -6.41
CA LEU A 388 8.60 -6.16 -7.53
C LEU A 388 7.89 -7.46 -7.14
N HIS A 389 7.82 -7.78 -5.82
CA HIS A 389 7.23 -9.00 -5.28
C HIS A 389 7.74 -10.29 -5.94
N LEU A 390 9.03 -10.32 -6.23
CA LEU A 390 9.71 -11.51 -6.75
C LEU A 390 10.08 -12.46 -5.61
N ASP A 391 10.20 -13.72 -5.91
CA ASP A 391 10.72 -14.70 -4.95
C ASP A 391 12.13 -14.25 -4.47
N SER A 392 12.40 -14.38 -3.18
CA SER A 392 13.67 -13.96 -2.54
C SER A 392 14.92 -14.64 -3.11
N ASP A 393 14.75 -15.77 -3.79
CA ASP A 393 15.82 -16.55 -4.42
C ASP A 393 15.96 -16.26 -5.93
N THR A 394 15.21 -15.28 -6.44
CA THR A 394 15.25 -14.91 -7.86
C THR A 394 16.55 -14.16 -8.15
N GLU A 395 17.31 -14.66 -9.09
CA GLU A 395 18.53 -14.05 -9.61
C GLU A 395 18.35 -13.64 -11.06
N GLY A 396 19.11 -12.63 -11.51
CA GLY A 396 19.14 -12.19 -12.90
C GLY A 396 18.88 -10.69 -13.06
N VAL A 397 18.32 -10.34 -14.22
CA VAL A 397 18.03 -8.96 -14.61
C VAL A 397 16.55 -8.79 -14.84
N VAL A 398 15.95 -7.82 -14.18
CA VAL A 398 14.51 -7.52 -14.30
C VAL A 398 14.29 -6.17 -14.99
N VAL A 399 13.22 -6.07 -15.75
CA VAL A 399 12.71 -4.81 -16.31
C VAL A 399 12.02 -4.04 -15.19
N THR A 400 12.59 -2.90 -14.79
CA THR A 400 12.04 -2.04 -13.72
C THR A 400 11.09 -0.98 -14.25
N ASP A 401 11.28 -0.56 -15.51
CA ASP A 401 10.43 0.45 -16.16
C ASP A 401 10.57 0.38 -17.69
N LEU A 402 9.64 1.00 -18.42
CA LEU A 402 9.63 1.06 -19.87
C LEU A 402 9.32 2.49 -20.32
N ALA A 403 10.06 2.99 -21.29
CA ALA A 403 9.72 4.28 -21.90
C ALA A 403 8.39 4.20 -22.65
N ASP A 404 7.49 5.16 -22.40
CA ASP A 404 6.22 5.27 -23.10
C ASP A 404 6.40 5.34 -24.62
N GLY A 405 5.71 4.45 -25.35
CA GLY A 405 5.86 4.33 -26.80
C GLY A 405 7.25 3.85 -27.26
N GLY A 406 8.12 3.41 -26.35
CA GLY A 406 9.43 2.85 -26.66
C GLY A 406 9.34 1.49 -27.33
N THR A 407 10.44 1.05 -27.97
CA THR A 407 10.49 -0.23 -28.70
C THR A 407 10.12 -1.40 -27.80
N ALA A 408 10.67 -1.46 -26.58
CA ALA A 408 10.39 -2.54 -25.63
C ALA A 408 8.91 -2.64 -25.25
N ALA A 409 8.26 -1.49 -24.98
CA ALA A 409 6.84 -1.44 -24.68
C ALA A 409 5.98 -1.89 -25.88
N ASN A 410 6.32 -1.43 -27.09
CA ASN A 410 5.59 -1.74 -28.33
C ASN A 410 5.65 -3.22 -28.73
N VAL A 411 6.75 -3.92 -28.40
CA VAL A 411 6.88 -5.36 -28.66
C VAL A 411 6.34 -6.23 -27.52
N GLY A 412 5.82 -5.61 -26.45
CA GLY A 412 5.06 -6.27 -25.41
C GLY A 412 5.86 -6.71 -24.18
N PHE A 413 7.08 -6.16 -23.96
CA PHE A 413 7.75 -6.30 -22.65
C PHE A 413 6.97 -5.53 -21.57
N GLN A 414 7.12 -5.98 -20.33
CA GLN A 414 6.40 -5.42 -19.18
C GLN A 414 7.36 -5.23 -18.00
N LYS A 415 7.02 -4.30 -17.12
CA LYS A 415 7.67 -4.19 -15.82
C LYS A 415 7.50 -5.50 -15.06
N GLY A 416 8.58 -6.00 -14.45
CA GLY A 416 8.61 -7.29 -13.78
C GLY A 416 9.06 -8.46 -14.66
N ASP A 417 9.31 -8.27 -15.96
CA ASP A 417 9.89 -9.29 -16.82
C ASP A 417 11.34 -9.58 -16.40
N ILE A 418 11.66 -10.83 -16.09
CA ILE A 418 13.01 -11.28 -15.72
C ILE A 418 13.67 -11.87 -16.95
N ILE A 419 14.72 -11.24 -17.44
CA ILE A 419 15.43 -11.68 -18.65
C ILE A 419 16.42 -12.78 -18.30
N MET A 420 16.18 -13.97 -18.80
CA MET A 420 17.00 -15.16 -18.52
C MET A 420 18.10 -15.38 -19.57
N THR A 421 17.74 -15.27 -20.85
CA THR A 421 18.69 -15.43 -21.96
C THR A 421 18.38 -14.49 -23.12
N VAL A 422 19.43 -14.05 -23.82
CA VAL A 422 19.34 -13.34 -25.10
C VAL A 422 20.23 -14.09 -26.10
N ASN A 423 19.68 -14.55 -27.23
CA ASN A 423 20.39 -15.31 -28.26
C ASN A 423 21.23 -16.48 -27.70
N SER A 424 20.64 -17.22 -26.75
CA SER A 424 21.25 -18.34 -26.00
C SER A 424 22.38 -17.94 -25.04
N GLN A 425 22.69 -16.65 -24.87
CA GLN A 425 23.59 -16.16 -23.82
C GLN A 425 22.81 -16.00 -22.53
N LYS A 426 23.30 -16.61 -21.44
CA LYS A 426 22.72 -16.45 -20.10
C LYS A 426 22.95 -15.01 -19.62
N ILE A 427 21.90 -14.39 -19.11
CA ILE A 427 21.92 -13.03 -18.53
C ILE A 427 21.90 -13.16 -17.01
N ALA A 428 23.03 -12.88 -16.38
CA ALA A 428 23.16 -12.87 -14.92
C ALA A 428 23.20 -11.46 -14.36
N ARG A 429 23.68 -10.47 -15.15
CA ARG A 429 23.82 -9.07 -14.75
C ARG A 429 23.38 -8.13 -15.85
N THR A 430 23.06 -6.90 -15.49
CA THR A 430 22.72 -5.81 -16.42
C THR A 430 23.82 -5.59 -17.46
N SER A 431 25.10 -5.72 -17.08
CA SER A 431 26.24 -5.66 -18.00
C SER A 431 26.24 -6.74 -19.09
N ASP A 432 25.73 -7.93 -18.79
CA ASP A 432 25.60 -9.02 -19.76
C ASP A 432 24.49 -8.70 -20.75
N LEU A 433 23.36 -8.18 -20.24
CA LEU A 433 22.23 -7.77 -21.07
C LEU A 433 22.59 -6.59 -21.95
N GLU A 434 23.32 -5.61 -21.44
CA GLU A 434 23.81 -4.47 -22.24
C GLU A 434 24.71 -4.93 -23.41
N LYS A 435 25.65 -5.85 -23.15
CA LYS A 435 26.51 -6.42 -24.20
C LYS A 435 25.69 -7.17 -25.24
N ALA A 436 24.80 -8.07 -24.80
CA ALA A 436 23.97 -8.87 -25.68
C ALA A 436 23.06 -8.01 -26.57
N THR A 437 22.55 -6.87 -26.07
CA THR A 437 21.67 -5.96 -26.81
C THR A 437 22.40 -4.99 -27.74
N ARG A 438 23.72 -4.87 -27.64
CA ARG A 438 24.57 -4.10 -28.59
C ARG A 438 24.94 -4.90 -29.85
N GLU A 439 24.79 -6.20 -29.84
CA GLU A 439 25.06 -7.05 -31.00
C GLU A 439 24.04 -6.78 -32.12
N SER A 440 24.52 -6.67 -33.36
CA SER A 440 23.64 -6.54 -34.53
C SER A 440 23.24 -7.92 -35.02
N VAL A 441 22.02 -8.30 -34.80
CA VAL A 441 21.47 -9.60 -35.20
C VAL A 441 20.19 -9.44 -36.03
N ARG A 442 19.92 -10.40 -36.92
CA ARG A 442 18.68 -10.38 -37.74
C ARG A 442 17.48 -10.95 -37.00
N ILE A 443 17.71 -11.80 -36.01
CA ILE A 443 16.66 -12.47 -35.24
C ILE A 443 17.09 -12.46 -33.79
N TRP A 444 16.22 -11.94 -32.93
CA TRP A 444 16.36 -11.96 -31.48
C TRP A 444 15.58 -13.13 -30.90
N ARG A 445 16.24 -13.95 -30.10
CA ARG A 445 15.61 -15.00 -29.27
C ARG A 445 15.80 -14.64 -27.81
N ILE A 446 14.71 -14.29 -27.13
CA ILE A 446 14.74 -13.86 -25.75
C ILE A 446 13.90 -14.80 -24.91
N THR A 447 14.49 -15.35 -23.86
CA THR A 447 13.76 -16.10 -22.84
C THR A 447 13.62 -15.22 -21.62
N LEU A 448 12.39 -15.06 -21.16
CA LEU A 448 12.05 -14.30 -19.96
C LEU A 448 11.11 -15.08 -19.05
N VAL A 449 11.03 -14.67 -17.77
CA VAL A 449 10.03 -15.14 -16.82
C VAL A 449 9.09 -14.00 -16.50
N ARG A 450 7.78 -14.21 -16.60
CA ARG A 450 6.71 -13.27 -16.26
C ARG A 450 5.67 -13.99 -15.42
N GLY A 451 5.40 -13.48 -14.21
CA GLY A 451 4.44 -14.11 -13.29
C GLY A 451 4.74 -15.59 -13.00
N GLY A 452 6.02 -15.96 -12.89
CA GLY A 452 6.45 -17.34 -12.66
C GLY A 452 6.43 -18.26 -13.90
N GLN A 453 5.97 -17.76 -15.06
CA GLN A 453 5.94 -18.53 -16.31
C GLN A 453 7.09 -18.16 -17.25
N GLN A 454 7.76 -19.15 -17.78
CA GLN A 454 8.80 -18.95 -18.80
C GLN A 454 8.18 -18.68 -20.16
N ILE A 455 8.58 -17.58 -20.79
CA ILE A 455 8.12 -17.14 -22.12
C ILE A 455 9.32 -17.07 -23.04
N ASN A 456 9.20 -17.63 -24.24
CA ASN A 456 10.19 -17.54 -25.30
C ASN A 456 9.66 -16.63 -26.41
N VAL A 457 10.39 -15.55 -26.67
CA VAL A 457 10.01 -14.55 -27.67
C VAL A 457 11.02 -14.58 -28.82
N THR A 458 10.52 -14.59 -30.06
CA THR A 458 11.35 -14.48 -31.25
C THR A 458 10.93 -13.24 -32.05
N LEU A 459 11.84 -12.29 -32.26
CA LEU A 459 11.59 -11.00 -32.90
C LEU A 459 12.58 -10.77 -34.04
N GLY A 460 12.13 -10.10 -35.11
CA GLY A 460 13.01 -9.60 -36.17
C GLY A 460 13.87 -8.44 -35.67
N GLY A 461 15.11 -8.32 -36.10
CA GLY A 461 16.03 -7.22 -35.81
C GLY A 461 15.99 -6.14 -36.88
#